data_11be550e873e3c7efd0e6ede12be9325
#
_entry.id   11be550e873e3c7efd0e6ede12be9325
#
_cell.length_a   1.000
_cell.length_b   1.000
_cell.length_c   1.000
_cell.angle_alpha   90.00
_cell.angle_beta   90.00
_cell.angle_gamma   90.00
#
_symmetry.space_group_name_H-M   'P 1'
#
loop_
_entity.id
_entity.type
_entity.pdbx_description
1 polymer ?
#
loop_
_entity_poly.entity_id
_entity_poly.type
_entity_poly.pdbx_seq_one_letter_code
_entity_poly.pdbx_strand_id
1 'polypeptide(L)'
;FKEFYHFGRDGWPDDDYHDGAEGSRYFIPNIWPEHPAEFADAAMDYYRETEKLSFVMMRIAALALGLPEEFFQDKINEHVTAMRINHYPAETPGAVAGQIRAGEHTDYGVFTLLMGEAAPGGLEVKTRSGDWIPVGTRPDIFVINVGDLLMRWTNDIWVSNPHRVVNPPNIGGADTRRQ
;
A
#
# COMPACT_ATOMS: atom_id res chain seq x y z
N PHE A 1 8.35 5.25 -14.65
CA PHE A 1 9.58 4.86 -13.95
C PHE A 1 9.45 5.16 -12.46
N LYS A 2 9.74 4.17 -11.60
CA LYS A 2 9.80 4.29 -10.13
C LYS A 2 10.85 3.34 -9.58
N GLU A 3 11.41 3.70 -8.45
CA GLU A 3 12.21 2.83 -7.60
C GLU A 3 11.39 2.45 -6.38
N PHE A 4 11.60 1.29 -5.82
CA PHE A 4 10.91 0.91 -4.59
C PHE A 4 11.74 -0.03 -3.73
N TYR A 5 11.49 0.02 -2.45
CA TYR A 5 11.96 -0.94 -1.47
C TYR A 5 10.76 -1.64 -0.85
N HIS A 6 10.82 -2.96 -0.73
CA HIS A 6 9.71 -3.78 -0.30
C HIS A 6 10.15 -4.69 0.83
N PHE A 7 9.39 -4.70 1.92
CA PHE A 7 9.62 -5.57 3.06
C PHE A 7 8.28 -5.97 3.68
N GLY A 8 8.31 -7.03 4.48
CA GLY A 8 7.12 -7.58 5.12
C GLY A 8 7.30 -7.72 6.62
N ARG A 9 6.44 -8.52 7.21
CA ARG A 9 6.48 -8.90 8.61
C ARG A 9 7.84 -9.49 8.96
N ASP A 10 8.36 -9.16 10.13
CA ASP A 10 9.61 -9.68 10.64
C ASP A 10 9.31 -10.71 11.74
N GLY A 11 9.63 -11.97 11.44
CA GLY A 11 9.38 -13.10 12.31
C GLY A 11 7.96 -13.67 12.27
N TRP A 12 7.87 -14.97 12.35
CA TRP A 12 6.65 -15.78 12.40
C TRP A 12 6.92 -17.06 13.19
N PRO A 13 5.88 -17.79 13.65
CA PRO A 13 6.05 -19.08 14.29
C PRO A 13 6.77 -20.10 13.38
N ASP A 14 7.58 -20.96 14.00
CA ASP A 14 8.19 -22.11 13.32
C ASP A 14 7.14 -23.24 13.31
N ASP A 15 6.39 -23.30 12.22
CA ASP A 15 5.32 -24.28 12.01
C ASP A 15 5.09 -24.59 10.53
N ASP A 16 4.32 -25.65 10.26
CA ASP A 16 4.04 -26.10 8.88
C ASP A 16 3.28 -25.06 8.03
N TYR A 17 2.55 -24.14 8.62
CA TYR A 17 1.84 -23.10 7.89
C TYR A 17 2.82 -22.07 7.33
N HIS A 18 3.80 -21.65 8.12
CA HIS A 18 4.77 -20.62 7.73
C HIS A 18 5.94 -21.20 6.92
N ASP A 19 6.49 -22.33 7.37
CA ASP A 19 7.73 -22.92 6.81
C ASP A 19 7.47 -24.07 5.81
N GLY A 20 6.23 -24.48 5.64
CA GLY A 20 5.82 -25.49 4.68
C GLY A 20 6.00 -25.05 3.22
N ALA A 21 5.76 -25.96 2.28
CA ALA A 21 6.01 -25.74 0.84
C ALA A 21 5.27 -24.52 0.25
N GLU A 22 4.09 -24.17 0.78
CA GLU A 22 3.35 -22.98 0.36
C GLU A 22 3.75 -21.77 1.19
N GLY A 23 3.85 -21.90 2.52
CA GLY A 23 4.18 -20.79 3.44
C GLY A 23 5.51 -20.15 3.10
N SER A 24 6.55 -20.94 2.87
CA SER A 24 7.90 -20.47 2.52
C SER A 24 7.98 -19.59 1.25
N ARG A 25 6.93 -19.53 0.45
CA ARG A 25 6.84 -18.62 -0.71
C ARG A 25 6.39 -17.21 -0.31
N TYR A 26 5.73 -17.06 0.83
CA TYR A 26 5.12 -15.81 1.27
C TYR A 26 5.79 -15.25 2.52
N PHE A 27 6.23 -16.12 3.43
CA PHE A 27 6.95 -15.77 4.65
C PHE A 27 8.46 -15.80 4.36
N ILE A 28 8.94 -14.76 3.68
CA ILE A 28 10.33 -14.64 3.26
C ILE A 28 11.03 -13.63 4.18
N PRO A 29 12.20 -13.95 4.74
CA PRO A 29 12.96 -12.99 5.55
C PRO A 29 13.26 -11.71 4.79
N ASN A 30 13.16 -10.58 5.48
CA ASN A 30 13.52 -9.29 4.91
C ASN A 30 15.02 -9.23 4.59
N ILE A 31 15.38 -8.55 3.52
CA ILE A 31 16.78 -8.29 3.14
C ILE A 31 17.02 -6.80 3.40
N TRP A 32 17.80 -6.51 4.42
CA TRP A 32 18.07 -5.13 4.82
C TRP A 32 19.35 -4.58 4.19
N PRO A 33 19.39 -3.29 3.81
CA PRO A 33 20.62 -2.65 3.37
C PRO A 33 21.59 -2.49 4.56
N GLU A 34 22.88 -2.58 4.29
CA GLU A 34 23.91 -2.37 5.31
C GLU A 34 23.96 -0.91 5.81
N HIS A 35 23.54 0.03 4.95
CA HIS A 35 23.56 1.47 5.24
C HIS A 35 22.27 2.15 4.75
N PRO A 36 21.75 3.11 5.54
CA PRO A 36 22.15 3.47 6.90
C PRO A 36 21.82 2.35 7.91
N ALA A 37 22.63 2.15 8.93
CA ALA A 37 22.50 1.03 9.88
C ALA A 37 21.15 1.03 10.64
N GLU A 38 20.59 2.22 10.90
CA GLU A 38 19.30 2.42 11.58
C GLU A 38 18.07 2.21 10.70
N PHE A 39 18.25 1.96 9.40
CA PHE A 39 17.13 1.86 8.45
C PHE A 39 16.16 0.72 8.79
N ALA A 40 16.68 -0.46 9.11
CA ALA A 40 15.87 -1.63 9.42
C ALA A 40 14.99 -1.40 10.65
N ASP A 41 15.56 -0.87 11.73
CA ASP A 41 14.83 -0.61 12.98
C ASP A 41 13.74 0.44 12.76
N ALA A 42 14.04 1.56 12.10
CA ALA A 42 13.07 2.61 11.82
C ALA A 42 11.94 2.11 10.89
N ALA A 43 12.28 1.30 9.89
CA ALA A 43 11.31 0.72 8.97
C ALA A 43 10.36 -0.25 9.69
N MET A 44 10.91 -1.11 10.56
CA MET A 44 10.11 -2.06 11.32
C MET A 44 9.28 -1.41 12.43
N ASP A 45 9.76 -0.34 13.04
CA ASP A 45 8.96 0.43 14.00
C ASP A 45 7.75 1.06 13.31
N TYR A 46 7.94 1.66 12.14
CA TYR A 46 6.84 2.20 11.35
C TYR A 46 5.88 1.11 10.86
N TYR A 47 6.41 -0.05 10.45
CA TYR A 47 5.60 -1.21 10.07
C TYR A 47 4.67 -1.65 11.20
N ARG A 48 5.20 -1.82 12.42
CA ARG A 48 4.42 -2.24 13.59
C ARG A 48 3.32 -1.26 13.97
N GLU A 49 3.57 0.04 13.85
CA GLU A 49 2.53 1.05 14.12
C GLU A 49 1.43 1.05 13.05
N THR A 50 1.78 0.90 11.78
CA THR A 50 0.79 0.79 10.70
C THR A 50 0.05 -0.54 10.71
N GLU A 51 0.68 -1.62 11.17
CA GLU A 51 0.03 -2.91 11.42
C GLU A 51 -1.07 -2.77 12.48
N LYS A 52 -0.78 -2.13 13.63
CA LYS A 52 -1.79 -1.83 14.66
C LYS A 52 -2.95 -1.02 14.10
N LEU A 53 -2.66 0.00 13.30
CA LEU A 53 -3.69 0.80 12.62
C LEU A 53 -4.54 -0.07 11.69
N SER A 54 -3.93 -1.00 10.96
CA SER A 54 -4.64 -1.92 10.06
C SER A 54 -5.62 -2.83 10.82
N PHE A 55 -5.26 -3.33 12.00
CA PHE A 55 -6.18 -4.08 12.86
C PHE A 55 -7.36 -3.22 13.33
N VAL A 56 -7.12 -1.97 13.71
CA VAL A 56 -8.21 -1.04 14.06
C VAL A 56 -9.13 -0.79 12.85
N MET A 57 -8.57 -0.61 11.67
CA MET A 57 -9.36 -0.44 10.44
C MET A 57 -10.24 -1.66 10.14
N MET A 58 -9.74 -2.88 10.37
CA MET A 58 -10.53 -4.10 10.18
C MET A 58 -11.68 -4.23 11.19
N ARG A 59 -11.50 -3.79 12.44
CA ARG A 59 -12.59 -3.71 13.43
C ARG A 59 -13.66 -2.70 13.02
N ILE A 60 -13.24 -1.51 12.54
CA ILE A 60 -14.15 -0.50 11.99
C ILE A 60 -14.90 -1.07 10.78
N ALA A 61 -14.22 -1.79 9.88
CA ALA A 61 -14.83 -2.43 8.72
C ALA A 61 -15.89 -3.45 9.14
N ALA A 62 -15.62 -4.29 10.15
CA ALA A 62 -16.60 -5.24 10.66
C ALA A 62 -17.86 -4.53 11.15
N LEU A 63 -17.72 -3.49 11.97
CA LEU A 63 -18.85 -2.71 12.49
C LEU A 63 -19.63 -2.02 11.36
N ALA A 64 -18.93 -1.45 10.37
CA ALA A 64 -19.57 -0.79 9.22
C ALA A 64 -20.35 -1.78 8.33
N LEU A 65 -19.98 -3.07 8.35
CA LEU A 65 -20.68 -4.15 7.66
C LEU A 65 -21.80 -4.78 8.51
N GLY A 66 -22.03 -4.29 9.73
CA GLY A 66 -23.01 -4.87 10.66
C GLY A 66 -22.58 -6.22 11.27
N LEU A 67 -21.29 -6.50 11.28
CA LEU A 67 -20.68 -7.71 11.82
C LEU A 67 -20.18 -7.47 13.26
N PRO A 68 -19.94 -8.55 14.05
CA PRO A 68 -19.23 -8.41 15.32
C PRO A 68 -17.87 -7.72 15.13
N GLU A 69 -17.47 -6.87 16.06
CA GLU A 69 -16.24 -6.08 15.99
C GLU A 69 -14.99 -6.93 15.69
N GLU A 70 -14.91 -8.13 16.28
CA GLU A 70 -13.77 -9.03 16.15
C GLU A 70 -13.90 -10.05 15.00
N PHE A 71 -14.89 -9.85 14.09
CA PHE A 71 -15.21 -10.81 13.03
C PHE A 71 -14.02 -11.18 12.14
N PHE A 72 -13.11 -10.23 11.89
CA PHE A 72 -11.95 -10.46 11.04
C PHE A 72 -10.69 -10.89 11.77
N GLN A 73 -10.69 -10.92 13.10
CA GLN A 73 -9.49 -11.13 13.91
C GLN A 73 -8.74 -12.43 13.58
N ASP A 74 -9.48 -13.53 13.47
CA ASP A 74 -8.95 -14.86 13.15
C ASP A 74 -8.61 -15.06 11.67
N LYS A 75 -8.92 -14.07 10.82
CA LYS A 75 -8.68 -14.10 9.38
C LYS A 75 -7.48 -13.26 8.96
N ILE A 76 -6.98 -12.45 9.88
CA ILE A 76 -5.88 -11.51 9.62
C ILE A 76 -4.73 -11.64 10.64
N ASN A 77 -4.79 -12.60 11.56
CA ASN A 77 -3.77 -12.80 12.60
C ASN A 77 -2.42 -13.28 12.04
N GLU A 78 -2.45 -14.02 10.93
CA GLU A 78 -1.28 -14.59 10.26
C GLU A 78 -1.09 -14.01 8.85
N HIS A 79 -1.20 -12.71 8.74
CA HIS A 79 -1.18 -12.00 7.46
C HIS A 79 0.22 -11.94 6.83
N VAL A 80 0.25 -11.82 5.52
CA VAL A 80 1.44 -11.57 4.69
C VAL A 80 1.52 -10.11 4.21
N THR A 81 1.09 -9.17 5.06
CA THR A 81 1.10 -7.74 4.71
C THR A 81 2.52 -7.28 4.40
N ALA A 82 2.64 -6.52 3.33
CA ALA A 82 3.90 -5.94 2.92
C ALA A 82 3.84 -4.42 2.95
N MET A 83 4.96 -3.81 3.27
CA MET A 83 5.18 -2.38 3.15
C MET A 83 6.04 -2.09 1.92
N ARG A 84 5.71 -1.03 1.21
CA ARG A 84 6.48 -0.57 0.06
C ARG A 84 6.78 0.91 0.17
N ILE A 85 8.06 1.24 0.14
CA ILE A 85 8.53 2.61 0.02
C ILE A 85 8.75 2.88 -1.46
N ASN A 86 7.97 3.79 -2.05
CA ASN A 86 8.11 4.16 -3.46
C ASN A 86 8.86 5.48 -3.59
N HIS A 87 9.78 5.53 -4.52
CA HIS A 87 10.45 6.75 -4.96
C HIS A 87 10.11 7.00 -6.43
N TYR A 88 9.48 8.12 -6.69
CA TYR A 88 9.23 8.61 -8.05
C TYR A 88 10.24 9.73 -8.33
N PRO A 89 11.35 9.46 -9.04
CA PRO A 89 12.36 10.48 -9.31
C PRO A 89 11.75 11.65 -10.07
N ALA A 90 12.35 12.84 -9.88
CA ALA A 90 12.13 13.98 -10.75
C ALA A 90 12.42 13.58 -12.19
N GLU A 91 11.94 14.34 -13.12
CA GLU A 91 11.92 13.98 -14.54
C GLU A 91 13.19 13.30 -15.05
N THR A 92 12.96 12.19 -15.74
CA THR A 92 13.93 11.70 -16.72
C THR A 92 13.86 12.61 -17.95
N PRO A 93 14.98 13.07 -18.53
CA PRO A 93 14.98 13.83 -19.77
C PRO A 93 14.14 13.11 -20.84
N GLY A 94 13.13 13.80 -21.39
CA GLY A 94 12.21 13.21 -22.36
C GLY A 94 10.89 12.67 -21.79
N ALA A 95 10.66 12.75 -20.48
CA ALA A 95 9.36 12.44 -19.91
C ALA A 95 8.28 13.40 -20.41
N VAL A 96 7.13 12.89 -20.81
CA VAL A 96 6.01 13.66 -21.38
C VAL A 96 4.91 13.82 -20.33
N ALA A 97 4.25 14.98 -20.33
CA ALA A 97 3.07 15.20 -19.49
C ALA A 97 2.03 14.11 -19.73
N GLY A 98 1.45 13.57 -18.65
CA GLY A 98 0.49 12.46 -18.71
C GLY A 98 1.13 11.08 -18.92
N GLN A 99 2.44 10.96 -18.97
CA GLN A 99 3.11 9.66 -19.00
C GLN A 99 2.76 8.85 -17.74
N ILE A 100 2.46 7.58 -17.94
CA ILE A 100 2.08 6.67 -16.85
C ILE A 100 3.33 6.21 -16.10
N ARG A 101 3.37 6.44 -14.78
CA ARG A 101 4.41 5.95 -13.85
C ARG A 101 4.04 4.63 -13.20
N ALA A 102 2.74 4.44 -12.93
CA ALA A 102 2.15 3.17 -12.57
C ALA A 102 0.83 3.02 -13.34
N GLY A 103 0.70 1.93 -14.11
CA GLY A 103 -0.49 1.64 -14.91
C GLY A 103 -1.76 1.50 -14.07
N GLU A 104 -2.92 1.52 -14.71
CA GLU A 104 -4.21 1.21 -14.07
C GLU A 104 -4.15 -0.17 -13.44
N HIS A 105 -4.48 -0.25 -12.14
CA HIS A 105 -4.52 -1.49 -11.36
C HIS A 105 -5.43 -1.34 -10.16
N THR A 106 -5.77 -2.47 -9.54
CA THR A 106 -6.35 -2.58 -8.21
C THR A 106 -5.34 -3.21 -7.26
N ASP A 107 -5.54 -3.08 -5.95
CA ASP A 107 -4.69 -3.70 -4.95
C ASP A 107 -5.27 -5.05 -4.49
N TYR A 108 -4.43 -6.05 -4.25
CA TYR A 108 -4.87 -7.42 -3.93
C TYR A 108 -5.40 -7.59 -2.51
N GLY A 109 -4.95 -6.78 -1.55
CA GLY A 109 -5.18 -6.96 -0.12
C GLY A 109 -6.59 -6.60 0.37
N VAL A 110 -6.70 -6.38 1.68
CA VAL A 110 -7.92 -5.87 2.31
C VAL A 110 -7.97 -4.35 2.22
N PHE A 111 -6.93 -3.67 2.70
CA PHE A 111 -6.74 -2.23 2.60
C PHE A 111 -5.32 -1.91 2.18
N THR A 112 -5.17 -0.82 1.44
CA THR A 112 -3.90 -0.13 1.28
C THR A 112 -3.94 1.18 2.06
N LEU A 113 -2.98 1.39 2.92
CA LEU A 113 -2.77 2.63 3.67
C LEU A 113 -1.62 3.38 3.01
N LEU A 114 -1.93 4.38 2.21
CA LEU A 114 -0.94 5.15 1.47
C LEU A 114 -0.70 6.48 2.17
N MET A 115 0.54 6.77 2.50
CA MET A 115 1.01 8.07 2.94
C MET A 115 2.02 8.61 1.94
N GLY A 116 1.94 9.87 1.62
CA GLY A 116 2.83 10.50 0.65
C GLY A 116 3.18 11.93 1.03
N GLU A 117 4.22 12.45 0.40
CA GLU A 117 4.63 13.85 0.55
C GLU A 117 3.56 14.80 -0.01
N ALA A 118 3.51 16.02 0.51
CA ALA A 118 2.72 17.10 -0.06
C ALA A 118 3.34 17.60 -1.38
N ALA A 119 3.20 16.80 -2.42
CA ALA A 119 3.71 17.13 -3.74
C ALA A 119 2.56 17.22 -4.76
N PRO A 120 2.74 17.94 -5.87
CA PRO A 120 1.74 17.95 -6.95
C PRO A 120 1.44 16.51 -7.37
N GLY A 121 0.17 16.10 -7.29
CA GLY A 121 -0.26 14.73 -7.44
C GLY A 121 0.06 14.10 -8.79
N GLY A 122 0.07 12.82 -8.82
CA GLY A 122 0.06 11.96 -10.00
C GLY A 122 -0.85 10.78 -9.73
N LEU A 123 -1.25 10.60 -8.46
CA LEU A 123 -2.23 9.58 -8.09
C LEU A 123 -3.62 10.00 -8.60
N GLU A 124 -4.26 9.10 -9.31
CA GLU A 124 -5.63 9.26 -9.78
C GLU A 124 -6.43 7.98 -9.49
N VAL A 125 -7.67 8.15 -9.10
CA VAL A 125 -8.62 7.06 -8.88
C VAL A 125 -9.73 7.12 -9.93
N LYS A 126 -10.17 5.97 -10.42
CA LYS A 126 -11.25 5.86 -11.40
C LYS A 126 -12.61 5.82 -10.71
N THR A 127 -13.49 6.71 -11.10
CA THR A 127 -14.88 6.72 -10.64
C THR A 127 -15.70 5.60 -11.27
N ARG A 128 -16.89 5.36 -10.74
CA ARG A 128 -17.87 4.43 -11.36
C ARG A 128 -18.33 4.89 -12.75
N SER A 129 -18.30 6.18 -13.05
CA SER A 129 -18.58 6.73 -14.38
C SER A 129 -17.44 6.54 -15.38
N GLY A 130 -16.26 6.12 -14.91
CA GLY A 130 -15.07 5.93 -15.73
C GLY A 130 -14.11 7.12 -15.75
N ASP A 131 -14.44 8.20 -15.05
CA ASP A 131 -13.62 9.41 -15.00
C ASP A 131 -12.45 9.23 -14.02
N TRP A 132 -11.30 9.86 -14.32
CA TRP A 132 -10.14 9.90 -13.46
C TRP A 132 -10.17 11.14 -12.58
N ILE A 133 -10.09 10.95 -11.25
CA ILE A 133 -10.05 12.02 -10.26
C ILE A 133 -8.69 12.03 -9.59
N PRO A 134 -8.00 13.19 -9.54
CA PRO A 134 -6.74 13.30 -8.84
C PRO A 134 -6.93 13.17 -7.32
N VAL A 135 -6.02 12.45 -6.67
CA VAL A 135 -5.98 12.26 -5.21
C VAL A 135 -4.73 12.94 -4.68
N GLY A 136 -4.94 13.93 -3.82
CA GLY A 136 -3.83 14.61 -3.14
C GLY A 136 -3.30 13.78 -1.97
N THR A 137 -1.98 13.71 -1.82
CA THR A 137 -1.31 13.11 -0.67
C THR A 137 -0.73 14.19 0.24
N ARG A 138 -0.68 13.92 1.53
CA ARG A 138 -0.09 14.77 2.56
C ARG A 138 0.60 13.90 3.62
N PRO A 139 1.68 14.38 4.25
CA PRO A 139 2.46 13.59 5.20
C PRO A 139 1.74 13.30 6.53
N ASP A 140 0.61 13.94 6.78
CA ASP A 140 -0.21 13.83 7.99
C ASP A 140 -1.53 13.07 7.77
N ILE A 141 -1.76 12.51 6.57
CA ILE A 141 -3.00 11.83 6.21
C ILE A 141 -2.68 10.53 5.47
N PHE A 142 -3.38 9.46 5.85
CA PHE A 142 -3.45 8.26 5.03
C PHE A 142 -4.58 8.38 4.00
N VAL A 143 -4.25 8.13 2.74
CA VAL A 143 -5.23 7.78 1.72
C VAL A 143 -5.46 6.28 1.82
N ILE A 144 -6.70 5.86 2.03
CA ILE A 144 -7.03 4.45 2.23
C ILE A 144 -7.93 3.98 1.09
N ASN A 145 -7.57 2.88 0.45
CA ASN A 145 -8.43 2.22 -0.52
C ASN A 145 -8.71 0.76 -0.15
N VAL A 146 -9.87 0.30 -0.54
CA VAL A 146 -10.28 -1.11 -0.46
C VAL A 146 -9.52 -1.90 -1.51
N GLY A 147 -9.02 -3.08 -1.13
CA GLY A 147 -8.40 -4.02 -2.05
C GLY A 147 -9.35 -5.15 -2.48
N ASP A 148 -8.89 -5.95 -3.43
CA ASP A 148 -9.69 -7.00 -4.09
C ASP A 148 -10.16 -8.08 -3.11
N LEU A 149 -9.36 -8.42 -2.10
CA LEU A 149 -9.74 -9.41 -1.09
C LEU A 149 -10.94 -8.94 -0.26
N LEU A 150 -10.91 -7.70 0.22
CA LEU A 150 -12.05 -7.15 0.97
C LEU A 150 -13.29 -6.97 0.09
N MET A 151 -13.11 -6.60 -1.16
CA MET A 151 -14.21 -6.58 -2.15
C MET A 151 -14.86 -7.96 -2.25
N ARG A 152 -14.07 -9.04 -2.38
CA ARG A 152 -14.60 -10.41 -2.41
C ARG A 152 -15.26 -10.82 -1.10
N TRP A 153 -14.67 -10.52 0.04
CA TRP A 153 -15.24 -10.85 1.35
C TRP A 153 -16.58 -10.14 1.60
N THR A 154 -16.76 -8.96 1.02
CA THR A 154 -18.01 -8.21 1.15
C THR A 154 -19.01 -8.48 0.02
N ASN A 155 -18.74 -9.47 -0.82
CA ASN A 155 -19.57 -9.81 -1.99
C ASN A 155 -19.85 -8.58 -2.87
N ASP A 156 -18.76 -7.84 -3.19
CA ASP A 156 -18.74 -6.65 -4.04
C ASP A 156 -19.54 -5.43 -3.51
N ILE A 157 -19.91 -5.44 -2.20
CA ILE A 157 -20.53 -4.28 -1.55
C ILE A 157 -19.50 -3.13 -1.47
N TRP A 158 -18.29 -3.43 -1.05
CA TRP A 158 -17.16 -2.51 -1.07
C TRP A 158 -16.30 -2.82 -2.28
N VAL A 159 -16.06 -1.82 -3.10
CA VAL A 159 -15.41 -2.00 -4.40
C VAL A 159 -13.93 -1.62 -4.30
N SER A 160 -13.06 -2.48 -4.81
CA SER A 160 -11.67 -2.15 -5.05
C SER A 160 -11.58 -1.17 -6.23
N ASN A 161 -11.11 0.05 -5.96
CA ASN A 161 -11.08 1.10 -6.96
C ASN A 161 -9.83 1.02 -7.84
N PRO A 162 -9.98 0.97 -9.18
CA PRO A 162 -8.86 1.12 -10.08
C PRO A 162 -8.19 2.49 -9.88
N HIS A 163 -6.87 2.49 -9.81
CA HIS A 163 -6.08 3.69 -9.65
C HIS A 163 -4.79 3.62 -10.49
N ARG A 164 -4.17 4.76 -10.71
CA ARG A 164 -2.94 4.89 -11.48
C ARG A 164 -2.09 6.04 -10.99
N VAL A 165 -0.83 6.08 -11.41
CA VAL A 165 0.06 7.22 -11.18
C VAL A 165 0.54 7.75 -12.52
N VAL A 166 0.24 9.02 -12.79
CA VAL A 166 0.65 9.73 -14.01
C VAL A 166 1.70 10.81 -13.70
N ASN A 167 2.41 11.27 -14.69
CA ASN A 167 3.22 12.46 -14.54
C ASN A 167 2.30 13.67 -14.35
N PRO A 168 2.51 14.52 -13.36
CA PRO A 168 1.73 15.75 -13.23
C PRO A 168 1.98 16.71 -14.39
N PRO A 169 1.00 17.56 -14.71
CA PRO A 169 1.01 18.39 -15.93
C PRO A 169 2.08 19.47 -15.97
N ASN A 170 2.71 19.84 -14.87
CA ASN A 170 3.69 20.93 -14.79
C ASN A 170 4.98 20.44 -14.14
N ILE A 171 5.72 19.60 -14.85
CA ILE A 171 7.02 19.18 -14.38
C ILE A 171 8.10 20.03 -15.08
N GLY A 172 8.46 21.12 -14.47
CA GLY A 172 9.64 21.92 -14.82
C GLY A 172 10.36 22.28 -13.53
N GLY A 173 11.11 21.34 -12.95
CA GLY A 173 11.87 21.55 -11.74
C GLY A 173 12.23 20.26 -11.02
N ALA A 174 13.27 20.28 -10.22
CA ALA A 174 13.83 19.15 -9.49
C ALA A 174 12.88 18.70 -8.33
N ASP A 175 11.78 18.04 -8.65
CA ASP A 175 10.84 17.55 -7.67
C ASP A 175 10.85 16.01 -7.61
N THR A 176 11.52 15.46 -6.61
CA THR A 176 11.49 14.02 -6.29
C THR A 176 10.37 13.74 -5.31
N ARG A 177 9.56 12.70 -5.56
CA ARG A 177 8.45 12.32 -4.68
C ARG A 177 8.70 10.99 -4.03
N ARG A 178 8.35 10.91 -2.75
CA ARG A 178 8.37 9.68 -1.96
C ARG A 178 6.94 9.33 -1.54
N GLN A 179 6.61 8.06 -1.61
CA GLN A 179 5.34 7.48 -1.13
C GLN A 179 5.63 6.20 -0.38
#